data_fb7ee895d7643db757e66dd3b7bd9daf
#
_entry.id   fb7ee895d7643db757e66dd3b7bd9daf
#
_cell.length_a   1.000
_cell.length_b   1.000
_cell.length_c   1.000
_cell.angle_alpha   90.00
_cell.angle_beta   90.00
_cell.angle_gamma   90.00
#
_symmetry.space_group_name_H-M   'P 1'
#
loop_
_entity.id
_entity.type
_entity.pdbx_description
1 polymer ?
#
loop_
_entity_poly.entity_id
_entity_poly.type
_entity_poly.pdbx_seq_one_letter_code
_entity_poly.pdbx_strand_id
1 'polypeptide(L)'
;MRRIVPVLLLSAWPMWGGTVYFSFNQHATENLFQTREAVSDQISAFTLAVDQDLSALSLLASASYSIFRETSGLSFLAADVGLDYLAPAGPKSAFYFAAGGSGQFYRQAYAPFSSVGADLLGAFKTYLAPSSILKIQWQGHYAVFRESLFDFLSQSASLSIDKYFPSRTTLKADAAWGYKYFLHPFLPEPIEAQTEPLLASGGGTGGQGQGSSSGGLGGQRYQGGSGFIPRYNSGGGGSGIGNVSVSLLAAQGLGDVVGLSASAVRQWIVTGENPFQSIEEFYLVQNPSADAFSWDGHQLNARLTLALPWEISVKSGYTYSDKTYPGVDSMSLDGVPLGSVRNDRRDLVETRLQKDFRRFSVFIAYSYVDNSSTDPLFEWKSHYVMGGFEWNLPTARKGGV
;
A
#
# COMPACT_ATOMS: atom_id res chain seq x y z
N MET A 1 -26.41 22.64 4.36
CA MET A 1 -25.42 22.69 3.26
C MET A 1 -25.75 21.62 2.24
N ARG A 2 -26.08 22.03 1.02
CA ARG A 2 -26.55 21.15 -0.06
C ARG A 2 -25.45 20.20 -0.50
N ARG A 3 -25.75 18.90 -0.51
CA ARG A 3 -24.89 17.83 -1.03
C ARG A 3 -24.82 17.98 -2.55
N ILE A 4 -23.76 18.59 -3.05
CA ILE A 4 -23.43 18.54 -4.47
C ILE A 4 -22.60 17.26 -4.65
N VAL A 5 -23.26 16.22 -5.12
CA VAL A 5 -22.64 15.01 -5.62
C VAL A 5 -21.92 15.40 -6.93
N PRO A 6 -20.66 15.05 -7.13
CA PRO A 6 -19.94 15.37 -8.37
C PRO A 6 -20.38 14.42 -9.51
N VAL A 7 -21.65 14.53 -9.91
CA VAL A 7 -22.18 13.81 -11.09
C VAL A 7 -21.76 14.49 -12.41
N LEU A 8 -21.17 15.68 -12.33
CA LEU A 8 -20.91 16.53 -13.50
C LEU A 8 -19.63 16.22 -14.28
N LEU A 9 -18.76 15.31 -13.84
CA LEU A 9 -17.54 14.98 -14.60
C LEU A 9 -17.73 13.91 -15.69
N LEU A 10 -18.84 13.19 -15.69
CA LEU A 10 -19.10 12.11 -16.66
C LEU A 10 -19.70 12.57 -18.00
N SER A 11 -20.15 13.81 -18.12
CA SER A 11 -20.93 14.24 -19.27
C SER A 11 -20.16 14.98 -20.37
N ALA A 12 -18.87 15.25 -20.20
CA ALA A 12 -18.12 16.12 -21.10
C ALA A 12 -16.86 15.51 -21.76
N TRP A 13 -16.56 14.24 -21.53
CA TRP A 13 -15.39 13.63 -22.16
C TRP A 13 -15.78 12.95 -23.47
N PRO A 14 -15.19 13.36 -24.61
CA PRO A 14 -15.27 12.59 -25.84
C PRO A 14 -14.55 11.27 -25.62
N MET A 15 -15.30 10.18 -25.47
CA MET A 15 -14.79 8.84 -25.24
C MET A 15 -14.05 8.31 -26.46
N TRP A 16 -12.74 8.52 -26.50
CA TRP A 16 -11.85 7.95 -27.51
C TRP A 16 -11.14 6.73 -26.91
N GLY A 17 -11.76 5.55 -27.07
CA GLY A 17 -11.12 4.28 -26.76
C GLY A 17 -10.55 4.17 -25.35
N GLY A 18 -11.38 4.04 -24.33
CA GLY A 18 -10.96 3.90 -22.93
C GLY A 18 -11.80 2.86 -22.19
N THR A 19 -11.58 2.74 -20.90
CA THR A 19 -12.34 1.85 -20.01
C THR A 19 -12.77 2.62 -18.75
N VAL A 20 -14.02 2.43 -18.38
CA VAL A 20 -14.55 2.91 -17.09
C VAL A 20 -14.64 1.72 -16.16
N TYR A 21 -14.06 1.85 -14.98
CA TYR A 21 -14.09 0.85 -13.91
C TYR A 21 -14.98 1.36 -12.78
N PHE A 22 -15.80 0.47 -12.28
CA PHE A 22 -16.52 0.69 -11.04
C PHE A 22 -16.30 -0.50 -10.13
N SER A 23 -15.99 -0.26 -8.87
CA SER A 23 -15.93 -1.33 -7.87
C SER A 23 -16.67 -0.96 -6.59
N PHE A 24 -17.21 -1.98 -5.96
CA PHE A 24 -17.75 -1.93 -4.61
C PHE A 24 -17.16 -3.07 -3.81
N ASN A 25 -16.62 -2.74 -2.64
CA ASN A 25 -16.01 -3.71 -1.73
C ASN A 25 -16.59 -3.52 -0.33
N GLN A 26 -16.91 -4.63 0.32
CA GLN A 26 -17.31 -4.68 1.71
C GLN A 26 -16.25 -5.45 2.48
N HIS A 27 -15.71 -4.85 3.53
CA HIS A 27 -14.72 -5.45 4.41
C HIS A 27 -15.29 -5.61 5.80
N ALA A 28 -14.94 -6.69 6.47
CA ALA A 28 -15.15 -6.88 7.89
C ALA A 28 -13.82 -7.28 8.53
N THR A 29 -13.48 -6.64 9.62
CA THR A 29 -12.28 -6.94 10.39
C THR A 29 -12.60 -7.00 11.88
N GLU A 30 -11.97 -7.91 12.59
CA GLU A 30 -12.06 -8.00 14.04
C GLU A 30 -11.07 -7.07 14.73
N ASN A 31 -10.02 -6.66 14.04
CA ASN A 31 -8.98 -5.78 14.57
C ASN A 31 -8.54 -4.76 13.52
N LEU A 32 -9.29 -3.68 13.42
CA LEU A 32 -9.04 -2.57 12.51
C LEU A 32 -7.63 -1.98 12.71
N PHE A 33 -7.22 -1.85 13.95
CA PHE A 33 -6.03 -1.13 14.34
C PHE A 33 -4.77 -2.00 14.47
N GLN A 34 -4.88 -3.31 14.26
CA GLN A 34 -3.74 -4.23 14.34
C GLN A 34 -2.90 -4.07 15.61
N THR A 35 -3.59 -3.88 16.73
CA THR A 35 -3.02 -3.76 18.07
C THR A 35 -3.61 -4.83 18.97
N ARG A 36 -3.05 -4.99 20.17
CA ARG A 36 -3.56 -5.90 21.18
C ARG A 36 -5.02 -5.61 21.56
N GLU A 37 -5.40 -4.33 21.59
CA GLU A 37 -6.78 -3.92 21.79
C GLU A 37 -7.53 -3.96 20.46
N ALA A 38 -8.22 -5.04 20.23
CA ALA A 38 -8.94 -5.26 18.98
C ALA A 38 -10.17 -4.34 18.88
N VAL A 39 -10.26 -3.62 17.79
CA VAL A 39 -11.45 -2.82 17.42
C VAL A 39 -12.00 -3.38 16.12
N SER A 40 -13.21 -3.92 16.15
CA SER A 40 -13.87 -4.43 14.97
C SER A 40 -14.53 -3.30 14.17
N ASP A 41 -14.53 -3.41 12.84
CA ASP A 41 -15.27 -2.49 11.96
C ASP A 41 -15.76 -3.18 10.68
N GLN A 42 -16.73 -2.54 10.04
CA GLN A 42 -17.20 -2.86 8.70
C GLN A 42 -16.99 -1.65 7.80
N ILE A 43 -16.33 -1.87 6.67
CA ILE A 43 -15.91 -0.81 5.78
C ILE A 43 -16.50 -1.06 4.40
N SER A 44 -17.21 -0.06 3.88
CA SER A 44 -17.73 -0.05 2.52
C SER A 44 -16.89 0.89 1.67
N ALA A 45 -16.31 0.39 0.59
CA ALA A 45 -15.49 1.17 -0.34
C ALA A 45 -16.10 1.15 -1.74
N PHE A 46 -16.24 2.35 -2.31
CA PHE A 46 -16.71 2.59 -3.68
C PHE A 46 -15.58 3.21 -4.46
N THR A 47 -15.29 2.70 -5.65
CA THR A 47 -14.27 3.26 -6.53
C THR A 47 -14.84 3.44 -7.93
N LEU A 48 -14.57 4.59 -8.51
CA LEU A 48 -14.76 4.88 -9.93
C LEU A 48 -13.40 5.24 -10.53
N ALA A 49 -13.04 4.60 -11.64
CA ALA A 49 -11.82 4.93 -12.35
C ALA A 49 -12.09 5.00 -13.86
N VAL A 50 -11.32 5.81 -14.55
CA VAL A 50 -11.33 5.96 -16.00
C VAL A 50 -9.91 5.79 -16.49
N ASP A 51 -9.73 4.92 -17.45
CA ASP A 51 -8.49 4.71 -18.18
C ASP A 51 -8.71 5.07 -19.66
N GLN A 52 -7.90 5.97 -20.18
CA GLN A 52 -8.02 6.52 -21.51
C GLN A 52 -6.71 6.37 -22.28
N ASP A 53 -6.71 5.53 -23.30
CA ASP A 53 -5.59 5.41 -24.22
C ASP A 53 -5.59 6.56 -25.24
N LEU A 54 -4.48 7.29 -25.29
CA LEU A 54 -4.22 8.41 -26.21
C LEU A 54 -2.99 8.10 -27.07
N SER A 55 -2.99 6.96 -27.76
CA SER A 55 -1.86 6.46 -28.56
C SER A 55 -0.66 6.06 -27.68
N ALA A 56 0.44 6.84 -27.67
CA ALA A 56 1.62 6.58 -26.82
C ALA A 56 1.45 7.03 -25.36
N LEU A 57 0.38 7.78 -25.08
CA LEU A 57 0.02 8.28 -23.76
C LEU A 57 -1.21 7.53 -23.24
N SER A 58 -1.25 7.24 -21.96
CA SER A 58 -2.45 6.77 -21.26
C SER A 58 -2.75 7.72 -20.09
N LEU A 59 -4.01 8.08 -19.92
CA LEU A 59 -4.50 8.88 -18.81
C LEU A 59 -5.32 8.00 -17.90
N LEU A 60 -4.97 7.97 -16.61
CA LEU A 60 -5.73 7.32 -15.56
C LEU A 60 -6.29 8.38 -14.61
N ALA A 61 -7.55 8.26 -14.23
CA ALA A 61 -8.14 9.03 -13.15
C ALA A 61 -9.00 8.13 -12.29
N SER A 62 -8.89 8.24 -10.98
CA SER A 62 -9.72 7.48 -10.05
C SER A 62 -10.22 8.33 -8.88
N ALA A 63 -11.36 7.94 -8.32
CA ALA A 63 -11.86 8.44 -7.06
C ALA A 63 -12.47 7.30 -6.26
N SER A 64 -12.17 7.24 -4.98
CA SER A 64 -12.72 6.24 -4.08
C SER A 64 -13.24 6.89 -2.79
N TYR A 65 -14.32 6.32 -2.25
CA TYR A 65 -14.88 6.75 -0.99
C TYR A 65 -15.03 5.55 -0.06
N SER A 66 -14.37 5.62 1.10
CA SER A 66 -14.39 4.59 2.14
C SER A 66 -15.22 5.06 3.32
N ILE A 67 -16.20 4.25 3.71
CA ILE A 67 -17.11 4.50 4.82
C ILE A 67 -16.83 3.46 5.90
N PHE A 68 -16.41 3.93 7.06
CA PHE A 68 -16.25 3.13 8.28
C PHE A 68 -17.53 3.21 9.08
N ARG A 69 -18.05 2.08 9.51
CA ARG A 69 -19.33 2.01 10.19
C ARG A 69 -19.24 2.43 11.65
N GLU A 70 -18.32 1.82 12.39
CA GLU A 70 -18.14 2.06 13.81
C GLU A 70 -17.20 3.27 14.04
N THR A 71 -16.08 3.31 13.35
CA THR A 71 -15.10 4.40 13.43
C THR A 71 -15.33 5.44 12.33
N SER A 72 -16.51 6.02 12.26
CA SER A 72 -16.95 6.88 11.14
C SER A 72 -16.05 8.09 10.87
N GLY A 73 -15.29 8.56 11.86
CA GLY A 73 -14.29 9.62 11.72
C GLY A 73 -13.17 9.28 10.74
N LEU A 74 -12.87 7.99 10.55
CA LEU A 74 -11.89 7.48 9.60
C LEU A 74 -12.37 7.47 8.15
N SER A 75 -13.65 7.75 7.89
CA SER A 75 -14.16 7.78 6.52
C SER A 75 -13.45 8.83 5.70
N PHE A 76 -12.98 8.46 4.51
CA PHE A 76 -12.18 9.34 3.65
C PHE A 76 -12.55 9.24 2.18
N LEU A 77 -12.22 10.30 1.45
CA LEU A 77 -12.19 10.36 -0.01
C LEU A 77 -10.73 10.27 -0.47
N ALA A 78 -10.44 9.38 -1.41
CA ALA A 78 -9.18 9.37 -2.13
C ALA A 78 -9.42 9.64 -3.61
N ALA A 79 -8.47 10.32 -4.26
CA ALA A 79 -8.51 10.63 -5.67
C ALA A 79 -7.09 10.55 -6.24
N ASP A 80 -6.97 9.98 -7.46
CA ASP A 80 -5.71 9.84 -8.16
C ASP A 80 -5.87 10.27 -9.61
N VAL A 81 -4.81 10.86 -10.17
CA VAL A 81 -4.69 11.15 -11.59
C VAL A 81 -3.29 10.76 -12.03
N GLY A 82 -3.16 10.10 -13.16
CA GLY A 82 -1.89 9.65 -13.71
C GLY A 82 -1.82 9.82 -15.21
N LEU A 83 -0.62 10.02 -15.69
CA LEU A 83 -0.27 10.09 -17.10
C LEU A 83 0.93 9.17 -17.34
N ASP A 84 0.78 8.23 -18.26
CA ASP A 84 1.81 7.28 -18.64
C ASP A 84 2.25 7.52 -20.08
N TYR A 85 3.54 7.36 -20.35
CA TYR A 85 4.13 7.48 -21.68
C TYR A 85 5.10 6.32 -21.94
N LEU A 86 4.87 5.60 -23.04
CA LEU A 86 5.75 4.54 -23.51
C LEU A 86 6.50 4.99 -24.77
N ALA A 87 7.84 5.09 -24.65
CA ALA A 87 8.73 5.46 -25.76
C ALA A 87 9.54 4.23 -26.21
N PRO A 88 9.30 3.65 -27.40
CA PRO A 88 10.17 2.63 -27.94
C PRO A 88 11.59 3.14 -28.17
N ALA A 89 12.59 2.36 -27.76
CA ALA A 89 14.01 2.65 -27.92
C ALA A 89 14.69 1.57 -28.78
N GLY A 90 14.11 1.33 -29.95
CA GLY A 90 14.51 0.26 -30.87
C GLY A 90 13.71 -1.03 -30.67
N PRO A 91 14.09 -2.13 -31.37
CA PRO A 91 13.27 -3.34 -31.43
C PRO A 91 13.25 -4.17 -30.14
N LYS A 92 14.16 -3.91 -29.21
CA LYS A 92 14.31 -4.70 -27.98
C LYS A 92 14.18 -3.89 -26.70
N SER A 93 14.03 -2.58 -26.78
CA SER A 93 14.10 -1.68 -25.63
C SER A 93 12.98 -0.68 -25.65
N ALA A 94 12.56 -0.23 -24.46
CA ALA A 94 11.60 0.84 -24.31
C ALA A 94 11.88 1.62 -23.03
N PHE A 95 11.61 2.91 -23.08
CA PHE A 95 11.47 3.76 -21.90
C PHE A 95 9.99 3.87 -21.53
N TYR A 96 9.74 3.89 -20.26
CA TYR A 96 8.44 4.15 -19.69
C TYR A 96 8.57 5.29 -18.69
N PHE A 97 7.69 6.27 -18.78
CA PHE A 97 7.60 7.38 -17.88
C PHE A 97 6.16 7.47 -17.36
N ALA A 98 6.01 7.73 -16.07
CA ALA A 98 4.72 8.02 -15.48
C ALA A 98 4.85 9.23 -14.55
N ALA A 99 3.80 10.05 -14.54
CA ALA A 99 3.63 11.14 -13.58
C ALA A 99 2.22 11.09 -13.04
N GLY A 100 2.05 11.30 -11.75
CA GLY A 100 0.75 11.23 -11.09
C GLY A 100 0.61 12.23 -9.97
N GLY A 101 -0.64 12.44 -9.58
CA GLY A 101 -1.01 13.15 -8.38
C GLY A 101 -2.04 12.34 -7.61
N SER A 102 -1.94 12.35 -6.29
CA SER A 102 -2.86 11.65 -5.39
C SER A 102 -3.36 12.60 -4.31
N GLY A 103 -4.54 12.30 -3.76
CA GLY A 103 -5.07 13.02 -2.61
C GLY A 103 -5.89 12.10 -1.74
N GLN A 104 -5.75 12.26 -0.42
CA GLN A 104 -6.54 11.55 0.57
C GLN A 104 -7.08 12.54 1.59
N PHE A 105 -8.40 12.56 1.76
CA PHE A 105 -9.09 13.59 2.53
C PHE A 105 -9.96 12.94 3.60
N TYR A 106 -9.50 13.04 4.83
CA TYR A 106 -10.19 12.59 6.04
C TYR A 106 -11.18 13.64 6.55
N ARG A 107 -12.08 13.22 7.41
CA ARG A 107 -13.04 14.08 8.07
C ARG A 107 -12.62 14.40 9.51
N GLN A 108 -13.08 15.54 10.03
CA GLN A 108 -13.05 15.91 11.45
C GLN A 108 -11.68 15.73 12.12
N ALA A 109 -11.60 14.88 13.13
CA ALA A 109 -10.40 14.67 13.94
C ALA A 109 -9.19 14.18 13.14
N TYR A 110 -9.41 13.47 12.02
CA TYR A 110 -8.34 12.97 11.16
C TYR A 110 -7.98 13.90 10.00
N ALA A 111 -8.61 15.08 9.93
CA ALA A 111 -8.29 16.07 8.91
C ALA A 111 -6.79 16.49 8.86
N PRO A 112 -6.02 16.52 9.95
CA PRO A 112 -4.58 16.78 9.93
C PRO A 112 -3.80 15.80 9.04
N PHE A 113 -4.24 14.55 8.93
CA PHE A 113 -3.62 13.51 8.10
C PHE A 113 -4.11 13.49 6.64
N SER A 114 -4.98 14.43 6.27
CA SER A 114 -5.30 14.63 4.86
C SER A 114 -4.05 15.06 4.11
N SER A 115 -3.82 14.44 2.95
CA SER A 115 -2.60 14.66 2.18
C SER A 115 -2.88 14.82 0.69
N VAL A 116 -1.94 15.45 0.00
CA VAL A 116 -1.80 15.43 -1.45
C VAL A 116 -0.39 15.01 -1.79
N GLY A 117 -0.26 14.25 -2.88
CA GLY A 117 1.02 13.71 -3.30
C GLY A 117 1.25 13.88 -4.79
N ALA A 118 2.52 13.79 -5.18
CA ALA A 118 2.95 13.72 -6.56
C ALA A 118 3.92 12.54 -6.73
N ASP A 119 3.73 11.79 -7.80
CA ASP A 119 4.50 10.61 -8.15
C ASP A 119 5.19 10.81 -9.49
N LEU A 120 6.45 10.39 -9.57
CA LEU A 120 7.22 10.33 -10.82
C LEU A 120 7.84 8.94 -10.92
N LEU A 121 7.80 8.36 -12.11
CA LEU A 121 8.44 7.08 -12.40
C LEU A 121 9.12 7.14 -13.76
N GLY A 122 10.36 6.70 -13.81
CA GLY A 122 11.11 6.46 -15.03
C GLY A 122 11.61 5.01 -15.04
N ALA A 123 11.38 4.29 -16.13
CA ALA A 123 11.88 2.93 -16.28
C ALA A 123 12.44 2.70 -17.68
N PHE A 124 13.53 1.93 -17.73
CA PHE A 124 14.11 1.39 -18.97
C PHE A 124 14.02 -0.12 -18.92
N LYS A 125 13.45 -0.69 -19.98
CA LYS A 125 13.31 -2.14 -20.16
C LYS A 125 14.02 -2.55 -21.44
N THR A 126 14.84 -3.62 -21.40
CA THR A 126 15.48 -4.18 -22.58
C THR A 126 15.52 -5.70 -22.54
N TYR A 127 15.39 -6.33 -23.69
CA TYR A 127 15.59 -7.77 -23.85
C TYR A 127 17.08 -8.06 -24.07
N LEU A 128 17.73 -8.65 -23.06
CA LEU A 128 19.12 -9.12 -23.18
C LEU A 128 19.23 -10.36 -24.08
N ALA A 129 18.20 -11.20 -24.05
CA ALA A 129 17.99 -12.36 -24.89
C ALA A 129 16.49 -12.59 -25.08
N PRO A 130 16.03 -13.45 -26.00
CA PRO A 130 14.61 -13.68 -26.24
C PRO A 130 13.79 -14.03 -24.99
N SER A 131 14.43 -14.62 -23.98
CA SER A 131 13.80 -15.03 -22.73
C SER A 131 14.37 -14.34 -21.49
N SER A 132 15.10 -13.24 -21.65
CA SER A 132 15.75 -12.53 -20.52
C SER A 132 15.49 -11.03 -20.66
N ILE A 133 15.00 -10.41 -19.63
CA ILE A 133 14.64 -8.99 -19.57
C ILE A 133 15.45 -8.33 -18.46
N LEU A 134 16.08 -7.21 -18.77
CA LEU A 134 16.65 -6.28 -17.80
C LEU A 134 15.72 -5.10 -17.66
N LYS A 135 15.47 -4.67 -16.43
CA LYS A 135 14.70 -3.48 -16.13
C LYS A 135 15.47 -2.64 -15.12
N ILE A 136 15.60 -1.36 -15.40
CA ILE A 136 16.11 -0.34 -14.49
C ILE A 136 14.94 0.62 -14.24
N GLN A 137 14.70 0.97 -12.99
CA GLN A 137 13.59 1.84 -12.62
C GLN A 137 14.04 2.82 -11.55
N TRP A 138 13.58 4.04 -11.67
CA TRP A 138 13.60 5.06 -10.62
C TRP A 138 12.18 5.55 -10.37
N GLN A 139 11.88 5.82 -9.11
CA GLN A 139 10.61 6.43 -8.71
C GLN A 139 10.87 7.46 -7.62
N GLY A 140 10.09 8.53 -7.65
CA GLY A 140 10.03 9.57 -6.63
C GLY A 140 8.60 9.81 -6.21
N HIS A 141 8.38 10.05 -4.94
CA HIS A 141 7.09 10.39 -4.36
C HIS A 141 7.27 11.55 -3.39
N TYR A 142 6.44 12.56 -3.55
CA TYR A 142 6.36 13.74 -2.68
C TYR A 142 4.98 13.78 -2.05
N ALA A 143 4.88 13.90 -0.74
CA ALA A 143 3.63 14.01 -0.02
C ALA A 143 3.62 15.21 0.90
N VAL A 144 2.54 15.97 0.86
CA VAL A 144 2.24 17.11 1.71
C VAL A 144 0.99 16.81 2.49
N PHE A 145 1.07 16.94 3.80
CA PHE A 145 -0.02 16.71 4.73
C PHE A 145 -0.61 18.05 5.18
N ARG A 146 -1.85 18.02 5.63
CA ARG A 146 -2.45 19.20 6.26
C ARG A 146 -1.69 19.58 7.54
N GLU A 147 -1.19 18.60 8.29
CA GLU A 147 -0.20 18.78 9.34
C GLU A 147 1.21 18.62 8.74
N SER A 148 1.90 19.74 8.53
CA SER A 148 3.16 19.79 7.75
C SER A 148 4.31 18.99 8.33
N LEU A 149 4.25 18.61 9.63
CA LEU A 149 5.27 17.75 10.26
C LEU A 149 5.44 16.41 9.54
N PHE A 150 4.42 15.94 8.83
CA PHE A 150 4.44 14.66 8.14
C PHE A 150 4.89 14.73 6.68
N ASP A 151 5.19 15.93 6.17
CA ASP A 151 5.61 16.12 4.79
C ASP A 151 6.91 15.36 4.51
N PHE A 152 6.93 14.61 3.40
CA PHE A 152 8.13 13.87 3.03
C PHE A 152 8.36 13.81 1.52
N LEU A 153 9.61 13.55 1.17
CA LEU A 153 10.07 13.14 -0.16
C LEU A 153 10.68 11.75 -0.05
N SER A 154 10.23 10.82 -0.87
CA SER A 154 10.88 9.50 -0.98
C SER A 154 11.30 9.23 -2.42
N GLN A 155 12.37 8.47 -2.57
CA GLN A 155 12.87 8.02 -3.84
C GLN A 155 13.41 6.60 -3.74
N SER A 156 13.30 5.86 -4.82
CA SER A 156 13.93 4.55 -4.92
C SER A 156 14.44 4.30 -6.34
N ALA A 157 15.50 3.51 -6.43
CA ALA A 157 16.04 3.00 -7.67
C ALA A 157 16.15 1.49 -7.59
N SER A 158 15.83 0.78 -8.67
CA SER A 158 15.91 -0.67 -8.71
C SER A 158 16.44 -1.18 -10.03
N LEU A 159 17.10 -2.33 -9.94
CA LEU A 159 17.59 -3.13 -11.04
C LEU A 159 16.95 -4.51 -10.94
N SER A 160 16.31 -5.01 -12.01
CA SER A 160 15.75 -6.35 -12.03
C SER A 160 16.14 -7.11 -13.30
N ILE A 161 16.33 -8.41 -13.14
CA ILE A 161 16.57 -9.37 -14.21
C ILE A 161 15.52 -10.46 -14.12
N ASP A 162 14.74 -10.62 -15.19
CA ASP A 162 13.75 -11.67 -15.37
C ASP A 162 14.26 -12.70 -16.37
N LYS A 163 14.17 -13.98 -16.05
CA LYS A 163 14.47 -15.10 -16.94
C LYS A 163 13.25 -16.00 -17.08
N TYR A 164 12.82 -16.20 -18.31
CA TYR A 164 11.71 -17.08 -18.67
C TYR A 164 12.23 -18.34 -19.33
N PHE A 165 11.73 -19.49 -18.92
CA PHE A 165 12.13 -20.80 -19.47
C PHE A 165 10.96 -21.43 -20.23
N PRO A 166 11.23 -22.23 -21.28
CA PRO A 166 10.18 -22.97 -22.01
C PRO A 166 9.35 -23.91 -21.10
N SER A 167 9.91 -24.34 -19.97
CA SER A 167 9.24 -25.12 -18.91
C SER A 167 8.14 -24.36 -18.16
N ARG A 168 7.82 -23.11 -18.56
CA ARG A 168 6.91 -22.19 -17.85
C ARG A 168 7.44 -21.79 -16.47
N THR A 169 8.74 -21.88 -16.30
CA THR A 169 9.44 -21.39 -15.10
C THR A 169 9.84 -19.94 -15.33
N THR A 170 9.67 -19.08 -14.34
CA THR A 170 10.19 -17.72 -14.31
C THR A 170 11.06 -17.57 -13.09
N LEU A 171 12.27 -17.05 -13.29
CA LEU A 171 13.15 -16.60 -12.23
C LEU A 171 13.33 -15.10 -12.33
N LYS A 172 13.25 -14.40 -11.20
CA LYS A 172 13.46 -12.96 -11.11
C LYS A 172 14.37 -12.65 -9.96
N ALA A 173 15.34 -11.76 -10.17
CA ALA A 173 16.18 -11.19 -9.15
C ALA A 173 16.10 -9.67 -9.22
N ASP A 174 15.92 -9.02 -8.07
CA ASP A 174 15.88 -7.56 -7.94
C ASP A 174 16.86 -7.11 -6.88
N ALA A 175 17.47 -5.95 -7.11
CA ALA A 175 18.16 -5.16 -6.11
C ALA A 175 17.59 -3.75 -6.13
N ALA A 176 17.32 -3.17 -4.98
CA ALA A 176 16.79 -1.83 -4.87
C ALA A 176 17.47 -1.05 -3.76
N TRP A 177 17.57 0.23 -3.97
CA TRP A 177 17.94 1.24 -2.99
C TRP A 177 16.80 2.21 -2.83
N GLY A 178 16.56 2.67 -1.60
CA GLY A 178 15.52 3.63 -1.29
C GLY A 178 15.95 4.62 -0.23
N TYR A 179 15.40 5.82 -0.31
CA TYR A 179 15.62 6.87 0.68
C TYR A 179 14.34 7.68 0.87
N LYS A 180 13.97 7.94 2.12
CA LYS A 180 12.85 8.79 2.51
C LYS A 180 13.35 9.91 3.40
N TYR A 181 13.04 11.15 3.02
CA TYR A 181 13.44 12.36 3.71
C TYR A 181 12.21 13.10 4.22
N PHE A 182 12.17 13.39 5.52
CA PHE A 182 11.11 14.19 6.14
C PHE A 182 11.51 15.67 6.06
N LEU A 183 10.60 16.51 5.55
CA LEU A 183 10.91 17.91 5.24
C LEU A 183 10.98 18.79 6.48
N HIS A 184 10.26 18.39 7.52
CA HIS A 184 10.24 19.07 8.79
C HIS A 184 10.92 18.21 9.86
N PRO A 185 11.96 18.70 10.54
CA PRO A 185 12.61 17.95 11.58
C PRO A 185 11.66 17.77 12.76
N PHE A 186 11.54 16.54 13.23
CA PHE A 186 10.88 16.25 14.51
C PHE A 186 11.76 16.80 15.63
N LEU A 187 11.49 18.04 16.05
CA LEU A 187 12.12 18.59 17.25
C LEU A 187 11.41 17.97 18.46
N PRO A 188 12.15 17.33 19.39
CA PRO A 188 11.55 16.98 20.66
C PRO A 188 11.11 18.28 21.34
N GLU A 189 9.81 18.54 21.41
CA GLU A 189 9.33 19.58 22.29
C GLU A 189 9.78 19.22 23.72
N PRO A 190 10.40 20.17 24.46
CA PRO A 190 10.68 19.93 25.87
C PRO A 190 9.34 19.61 26.53
N ILE A 191 9.26 18.47 27.16
CA ILE A 191 8.11 18.06 27.97
C ILE A 191 7.96 19.10 29.07
N GLU A 192 7.23 20.18 28.82
CA GLU A 192 6.57 20.86 29.90
C GLU A 192 5.59 19.82 30.48
N ALA A 193 5.90 19.36 31.68
CA ALA A 193 5.10 18.39 32.37
C ALA A 193 3.66 18.93 32.48
N GLN A 194 2.85 18.69 31.46
CA GLN A 194 1.41 18.78 31.58
C GLN A 194 0.98 17.56 32.42
N THR A 195 1.20 17.69 33.73
CA THR A 195 0.57 16.87 34.76
C THR A 195 -0.91 17.24 34.81
N GLU A 196 -1.63 17.07 33.73
CA GLU A 196 -3.07 16.87 33.82
C GLU A 196 -3.33 15.40 33.47
N PRO A 197 -3.85 14.62 34.45
CA PRO A 197 -4.34 13.30 34.09
C PRO A 197 -5.52 13.53 33.16
N LEU A 198 -5.36 13.25 31.88
CA LEU A 198 -6.46 13.03 30.95
C LEU A 198 -7.23 11.81 31.45
N LEU A 199 -8.02 12.04 32.50
CA LEU A 199 -9.07 11.14 32.87
C LEU A 199 -10.02 10.99 31.71
N ALA A 200 -10.02 9.81 31.19
CA ALA A 200 -11.02 9.17 30.35
C ALA A 200 -12.36 9.92 30.29
N SER A 201 -12.57 10.71 29.27
CA SER A 201 -13.90 10.84 28.70
C SER A 201 -13.91 9.90 27.50
N GLY A 202 -14.67 8.82 27.62
CA GLY A 202 -14.79 7.78 26.64
C GLY A 202 -15.21 8.30 25.28
N GLY A 203 -14.39 8.07 24.32
CA GLY A 203 -14.59 8.35 22.92
C GLY A 203 -13.37 7.82 22.20
N GLY A 204 -13.35 6.51 21.96
CA GLY A 204 -12.28 5.87 21.21
C GLY A 204 -12.14 6.50 19.83
N THR A 205 -11.02 7.08 19.55
CA THR A 205 -10.69 7.60 18.23
C THR A 205 -9.36 7.02 17.81
N GLY A 206 -9.41 6.02 17.01
CA GLY A 206 -8.24 5.47 16.32
C GLY A 206 -8.07 6.09 14.94
N GLY A 207 -6.88 6.13 14.44
CA GLY A 207 -6.53 6.74 13.15
C GLY A 207 -5.76 5.82 12.22
N GLN A 208 -5.85 6.10 10.93
CA GLN A 208 -5.23 5.27 9.88
C GLN A 208 -4.53 6.07 8.82
N GLY A 209 -3.37 5.63 8.44
CA GLY A 209 -2.65 6.08 7.26
C GLY A 209 -2.54 5.00 6.21
N GLN A 210 -2.59 5.41 4.98
CA GLN A 210 -2.42 4.53 3.84
C GLN A 210 -1.34 5.09 2.92
N GLY A 211 -0.33 4.27 2.70
CA GLY A 211 0.61 4.53 1.62
C GLY A 211 -0.09 4.29 0.29
N SER A 212 -0.06 5.28 -0.60
CA SER A 212 -0.52 5.09 -1.97
C SER A 212 0.37 4.06 -2.65
N SER A 213 -0.15 2.90 -2.94
CA SER A 213 0.46 2.02 -3.91
C SER A 213 -0.08 2.41 -5.29
N SER A 214 0.71 3.16 -6.03
CA SER A 214 0.50 3.32 -7.46
C SER A 214 0.60 1.96 -8.13
N GLY A 215 -0.45 1.49 -8.69
CA GLY A 215 -0.46 0.32 -9.54
C GLY A 215 -1.24 -0.86 -9.00
N GLY A 216 -2.42 -1.00 -9.48
CA GLY A 216 -3.26 -2.17 -9.34
C GLY A 216 -4.53 -1.90 -8.55
N LEU A 217 -5.63 -1.99 -9.23
CA LEU A 217 -6.98 -2.13 -8.67
C LEU A 217 -7.01 -3.38 -7.78
N GLY A 218 -6.56 -3.27 -6.56
CA GLY A 218 -6.50 -4.45 -5.71
C GLY A 218 -6.18 -4.11 -4.26
N GLY A 219 -7.21 -4.10 -3.44
CA GLY A 219 -7.08 -4.29 -2.01
C GLY A 219 -6.49 -3.12 -1.24
N GLN A 220 -7.30 -2.17 -0.91
CA GLN A 220 -6.99 -1.25 0.18
C GLN A 220 -6.78 -2.07 1.45
N ARG A 221 -5.57 -2.04 2.00
CA ARG A 221 -5.29 -2.64 3.30
C ARG A 221 -5.58 -1.60 4.35
N TYR A 222 -6.54 -1.87 5.21
CA TYR A 222 -6.89 -1.02 6.33
C TYR A 222 -6.05 -1.41 7.54
N GLN A 223 -5.44 -0.43 8.16
CA GLN A 223 -4.64 -0.60 9.38
C GLN A 223 -4.82 0.59 10.28
N GLY A 224 -4.82 0.43 11.58
CA GLY A 224 -4.98 1.52 12.51
C GLY A 224 -4.52 1.20 13.92
N GLY A 225 -4.27 2.21 14.71
CA GLY A 225 -3.85 2.13 16.09
C GLY A 225 -4.95 2.58 17.07
N SER A 226 -5.02 2.02 18.24
CA SER A 226 -5.89 2.46 19.33
C SER A 226 -5.08 3.06 20.46
N GLY A 227 -5.50 4.20 20.94
CA GLY A 227 -4.96 4.82 22.14
C GLY A 227 -3.67 5.61 21.92
N PHE A 228 -3.76 6.87 22.19
CA PHE A 228 -2.63 7.81 22.16
C PHE A 228 -1.67 7.51 23.31
N ILE A 229 -0.64 6.74 23.05
CA ILE A 229 0.52 6.64 23.93
C ILE A 229 1.66 7.37 23.21
N PRO A 230 2.02 8.59 23.63
CA PRO A 230 3.18 9.29 23.06
C PRO A 230 4.42 8.42 23.28
N ARG A 231 5.11 8.06 22.20
CA ARG A 231 6.35 7.32 22.26
C ARG A 231 7.46 8.23 21.75
N TYR A 232 8.39 8.52 22.62
CA TYR A 232 9.54 9.34 22.27
C TYR A 232 10.67 8.46 21.80
N ASN A 233 11.19 8.75 20.62
CA ASN A 233 12.46 8.22 20.19
C ASN A 233 13.56 9.08 20.86
N SER A 234 14.36 8.50 21.74
CA SER A 234 15.45 9.20 22.45
C SER A 234 16.68 9.48 21.56
N GLY A 235 16.68 8.97 20.33
CA GLY A 235 17.73 9.25 19.35
C GLY A 235 17.45 10.58 18.66
N GLY A 236 18.40 11.52 18.68
CA GLY A 236 18.37 12.70 17.83
C GLY A 236 18.35 12.31 16.36
N GLY A 237 17.18 11.87 15.89
CA GLY A 237 16.97 11.26 14.60
C GLY A 237 17.29 12.18 13.45
N GLY A 238 18.03 11.68 12.49
CA GLY A 238 18.20 12.34 11.20
C GLY A 238 16.85 12.53 10.52
N SER A 239 16.78 13.51 9.64
CA SER A 239 15.59 13.85 8.86
C SER A 239 15.21 12.83 7.79
N GLY A 240 15.79 11.63 7.80
CA GLY A 240 15.50 10.63 6.78
C GLY A 240 16.00 9.23 7.09
N ILE A 241 15.49 8.26 6.35
CA ILE A 241 15.81 6.85 6.46
C ILE A 241 16.11 6.27 5.07
N GLY A 242 17.17 5.48 4.97
CA GLY A 242 17.59 4.84 3.73
C GLY A 242 17.80 3.34 3.87
N ASN A 243 17.42 2.61 2.84
CA ASN A 243 17.52 1.16 2.81
C ASN A 243 18.11 0.62 1.51
N VAL A 244 18.55 -0.62 1.59
CA VAL A 244 18.89 -1.47 0.43
C VAL A 244 18.11 -2.77 0.57
N SER A 245 17.58 -3.29 -0.51
CA SER A 245 16.91 -4.59 -0.52
C SER A 245 17.35 -5.44 -1.71
N VAL A 246 17.31 -6.77 -1.50
CA VAL A 246 17.49 -7.77 -2.54
C VAL A 246 16.29 -8.72 -2.49
N SER A 247 15.75 -9.07 -3.65
CA SER A 247 14.67 -10.03 -3.74
C SER A 247 14.94 -11.09 -4.82
N LEU A 248 14.45 -12.30 -4.55
CA LEU A 248 14.45 -13.41 -5.49
C LEU A 248 13.02 -13.94 -5.60
N LEU A 249 12.60 -14.26 -6.81
CA LEU A 249 11.31 -14.90 -7.09
C LEU A 249 11.51 -16.07 -8.04
N ALA A 250 10.86 -17.18 -7.73
CA ALA A 250 10.68 -18.31 -8.64
C ALA A 250 9.20 -18.58 -8.83
N ALA A 251 8.77 -18.74 -10.06
CA ALA A 251 7.39 -19.10 -10.40
C ALA A 251 7.38 -20.24 -11.41
N GLN A 252 6.40 -21.15 -11.27
CA GLN A 252 6.23 -22.34 -12.10
C GLN A 252 4.76 -22.50 -12.49
N GLY A 253 4.49 -22.57 -13.79
CA GLY A 253 3.21 -23.01 -14.33
C GLY A 253 3.17 -24.53 -14.52
N LEU A 254 2.16 -25.17 -13.95
CA LEU A 254 1.88 -26.59 -14.11
C LEU A 254 0.62 -26.76 -14.97
N GLY A 255 0.81 -26.99 -16.25
CA GLY A 255 -0.27 -26.92 -17.23
C GLY A 255 -0.84 -25.50 -17.32
N ASP A 256 -2.12 -25.40 -17.65
CA ASP A 256 -2.85 -24.13 -17.78
C ASP A 256 -3.70 -23.81 -16.54
N VAL A 257 -3.67 -24.70 -15.55
CA VAL A 257 -4.57 -24.67 -14.40
C VAL A 257 -3.88 -24.20 -13.13
N VAL A 258 -2.61 -24.58 -12.92
CA VAL A 258 -1.92 -24.36 -11.65
C VAL A 258 -0.70 -23.44 -11.85
N GLY A 259 -0.62 -22.40 -11.06
CA GLY A 259 0.56 -21.55 -10.92
C GLY A 259 1.07 -21.58 -9.47
N LEU A 260 2.37 -21.81 -9.31
CA LEU A 260 3.06 -21.75 -8.03
C LEU A 260 4.09 -20.64 -8.08
N SER A 261 4.26 -19.89 -7.00
CA SER A 261 5.39 -18.96 -6.89
C SER A 261 5.88 -18.89 -5.45
N ALA A 262 7.18 -18.66 -5.30
CA ALA A 262 7.82 -18.36 -4.04
C ALA A 262 8.74 -17.16 -4.22
N SER A 263 8.83 -16.30 -3.22
CA SER A 263 9.77 -15.18 -3.21
C SER A 263 10.35 -14.95 -1.83
N ALA A 264 11.58 -14.44 -1.81
CA ALA A 264 12.29 -14.04 -0.61
C ALA A 264 12.80 -12.61 -0.81
N VAL A 265 12.66 -11.79 0.23
CA VAL A 265 13.18 -10.42 0.28
C VAL A 265 14.04 -10.30 1.53
N ARG A 266 15.23 -9.71 1.39
CA ARG A 266 16.04 -9.23 2.50
C ARG A 266 16.24 -7.74 2.34
N GLN A 267 16.00 -6.98 3.40
CA GLN A 267 16.17 -5.54 3.47
C GLN A 267 17.11 -5.17 4.62
N TRP A 268 17.90 -4.15 4.40
CA TRP A 268 18.80 -3.55 5.39
C TRP A 268 18.55 -2.05 5.44
N ILE A 269 18.44 -1.51 6.63
CA ILE A 269 18.56 -0.07 6.86
C ILE A 269 20.03 0.28 6.82
N VAL A 270 20.40 1.21 5.96
CA VAL A 270 21.80 1.62 5.76
C VAL A 270 22.08 3.00 6.33
N THR A 271 21.06 3.81 6.58
CA THR A 271 21.19 5.14 7.19
C THR A 271 19.87 5.59 7.80
N GLY A 272 19.99 6.37 8.87
CA GLY A 272 18.85 6.99 9.54
C GLY A 272 18.03 6.03 10.40
N GLU A 273 17.06 6.59 11.06
CA GLU A 273 16.12 5.92 11.95
C GLU A 273 14.71 6.42 11.66
N ASN A 274 13.71 5.71 12.18
CA ASN A 274 12.33 6.14 12.04
C ASN A 274 12.08 7.38 12.91
N PRO A 275 11.67 8.51 12.34
CA PRO A 275 11.53 9.77 13.07
C PRO A 275 10.20 9.89 13.84
N PHE A 276 9.27 8.95 13.69
CA PHE A 276 7.96 9.07 14.31
C PHE A 276 8.01 8.94 15.82
N GLN A 277 7.35 9.86 16.50
CA GLN A 277 7.31 9.96 17.95
C GLN A 277 6.08 9.30 18.55
N SER A 278 5.02 9.07 17.77
CA SER A 278 3.79 8.45 18.23
C SER A 278 3.35 7.29 17.36
N ILE A 279 2.52 6.40 17.91
CA ILE A 279 1.91 5.30 17.16
C ILE A 279 0.98 5.84 16.09
N GLU A 280 0.23 6.88 16.38
CA GLU A 280 -0.72 7.48 15.44
C GLU A 280 -0.01 8.07 14.24
N GLU A 281 1.04 8.85 14.46
CA GLU A 281 1.91 9.37 13.39
C GLU A 281 2.46 8.25 12.53
N PHE A 282 2.97 7.20 13.17
CA PHE A 282 3.52 6.05 12.49
C PHE A 282 2.48 5.33 11.62
N TYR A 283 1.25 5.16 12.11
CA TYR A 283 0.21 4.46 11.36
C TYR A 283 -0.52 5.33 10.34
N LEU A 284 -0.77 6.59 10.63
CA LEU A 284 -1.53 7.48 9.76
C LEU A 284 -0.70 8.01 8.60
N VAL A 285 0.57 8.30 8.85
CA VAL A 285 1.48 8.82 7.82
C VAL A 285 2.13 7.69 7.05
N GLN A 286 2.37 6.56 7.71
CA GLN A 286 3.13 5.48 7.14
C GLN A 286 2.67 4.13 7.69
N ASN A 287 2.02 3.33 6.85
CA ASN A 287 1.72 1.95 7.21
C ASN A 287 3.03 1.12 7.34
N PRO A 288 3.46 0.74 8.56
CA PRO A 288 4.75 0.05 8.73
C PRO A 288 4.81 -1.29 8.02
N SER A 289 3.68 -1.96 7.82
CA SER A 289 3.66 -3.25 7.13
C SER A 289 3.70 -3.12 5.60
N ALA A 290 3.37 -1.95 5.07
CA ALA A 290 3.44 -1.62 3.65
C ALA A 290 4.60 -0.65 3.33
N ASP A 291 5.17 0.02 4.34
CA ASP A 291 6.27 0.92 4.16
C ASP A 291 7.55 0.18 3.75
N ALA A 292 8.12 0.63 2.63
CA ALA A 292 9.34 0.04 2.10
C ALA A 292 10.62 0.53 2.80
N PHE A 293 10.53 1.51 3.71
CA PHE A 293 11.71 2.20 4.23
C PHE A 293 11.99 1.92 5.71
N SER A 294 10.99 1.58 6.51
CA SER A 294 11.08 1.67 7.97
C SER A 294 11.60 0.43 8.69
N TRP A 295 11.96 -0.64 8.00
CA TRP A 295 12.32 -1.90 8.64
C TRP A 295 13.60 -2.52 8.08
N ASP A 296 14.31 -3.23 8.94
CA ASP A 296 15.38 -4.18 8.62
C ASP A 296 14.87 -5.59 8.86
N GLY A 297 15.11 -6.53 7.95
CA GLY A 297 14.61 -7.89 8.14
C GLY A 297 14.44 -8.65 6.84
N HIS A 298 13.62 -9.70 6.90
CA HIS A 298 13.33 -10.54 5.75
C HIS A 298 11.85 -10.88 5.64
N GLN A 299 11.43 -11.19 4.42
CA GLN A 299 10.09 -11.62 4.10
C GLN A 299 10.12 -12.77 3.12
N LEU A 300 9.34 -13.81 3.40
CA LEU A 300 9.15 -14.97 2.54
C LEU A 300 7.68 -15.01 2.10
N ASN A 301 7.45 -15.28 0.82
CA ASN A 301 6.10 -15.44 0.29
C ASN A 301 6.01 -16.72 -0.52
N ALA A 302 4.89 -17.43 -0.37
CA ALA A 302 4.51 -18.53 -1.23
C ALA A 302 3.08 -18.28 -1.74
N ARG A 303 2.82 -18.54 -3.02
CA ARG A 303 1.51 -18.34 -3.62
C ARG A 303 1.12 -19.49 -4.54
N LEU A 304 -0.12 -19.94 -4.42
CA LEU A 304 -0.82 -20.87 -5.29
C LEU A 304 -1.89 -20.12 -6.06
N THR A 305 -1.96 -20.32 -7.37
CA THR A 305 -3.06 -19.85 -8.22
C THR A 305 -3.67 -21.06 -8.92
N LEU A 306 -4.98 -21.22 -8.84
CA LEU A 306 -5.75 -22.25 -9.54
C LEU A 306 -6.71 -21.56 -10.50
N ALA A 307 -6.62 -21.89 -11.77
CA ALA A 307 -7.61 -21.54 -12.79
C ALA A 307 -8.58 -22.70 -12.98
N LEU A 308 -9.79 -22.57 -12.45
CA LEU A 308 -10.81 -23.61 -12.47
C LEU A 308 -11.74 -23.41 -13.69
N PRO A 309 -12.53 -24.42 -14.08
CA PRO A 309 -13.57 -24.25 -15.09
C PRO A 309 -14.53 -23.09 -14.76
N TRP A 310 -15.25 -22.63 -15.79
CA TRP A 310 -16.25 -21.56 -15.67
C TRP A 310 -15.68 -20.18 -15.25
N GLU A 311 -14.44 -19.90 -15.60
CA GLU A 311 -13.78 -18.62 -15.28
C GLU A 311 -13.70 -18.33 -13.76
N ILE A 312 -13.56 -19.40 -12.97
CA ILE A 312 -13.31 -19.32 -11.54
C ILE A 312 -11.80 -19.36 -11.29
N SER A 313 -11.29 -18.48 -10.45
CA SER A 313 -9.91 -18.52 -9.98
C SER A 313 -9.85 -18.55 -8.44
N VAL A 314 -8.89 -19.33 -7.94
CA VAL A 314 -8.53 -19.34 -6.51
C VAL A 314 -7.08 -18.91 -6.41
N LYS A 315 -6.81 -17.92 -5.56
CA LYS A 315 -5.45 -17.46 -5.23
C LYS A 315 -5.27 -17.58 -3.73
N SER A 316 -4.33 -18.43 -3.31
CA SER A 316 -3.97 -18.58 -1.90
C SER A 316 -2.52 -18.17 -1.71
N GLY A 317 -2.22 -17.49 -0.63
CA GLY A 317 -0.90 -16.99 -0.31
C GLY A 317 -0.56 -17.22 1.16
N TYR A 318 0.73 -17.40 1.42
CA TYR A 318 1.32 -17.38 2.73
C TYR A 318 2.50 -16.41 2.72
N THR A 319 2.55 -15.51 3.69
CA THR A 319 3.64 -14.58 3.88
C THR A 319 4.15 -14.68 5.31
N TYR A 320 5.43 -14.95 5.46
CA TYR A 320 6.16 -14.82 6.70
C TYR A 320 7.04 -13.57 6.62
N SER A 321 7.10 -12.77 7.69
CA SER A 321 8.04 -11.66 7.79
C SER A 321 8.61 -11.56 9.21
N ASP A 322 9.87 -11.18 9.29
CA ASP A 322 10.58 -10.83 10.52
C ASP A 322 11.21 -9.46 10.29
N LYS A 323 10.70 -8.44 10.98
CA LYS A 323 10.98 -7.03 10.75
C LYS A 323 11.40 -6.35 12.05
N THR A 324 12.59 -5.82 12.07
CA THR A 324 13.07 -4.92 13.12
C THR A 324 12.89 -3.48 12.67
N TYR A 325 12.46 -2.60 13.55
CA TYR A 325 12.22 -1.18 13.28
C TYR A 325 13.28 -0.32 13.98
N PRO A 326 14.41 -0.03 13.33
CA PRO A 326 15.47 0.78 13.94
C PRO A 326 14.96 2.14 14.41
N GLY A 327 15.33 2.54 15.61
CA GLY A 327 14.87 3.77 16.23
C GLY A 327 13.49 3.70 16.88
N VAL A 328 12.80 2.56 16.85
CA VAL A 328 11.53 2.34 17.56
C VAL A 328 11.76 1.39 18.72
N ASP A 329 11.78 1.93 19.93
CA ASP A 329 11.92 1.12 21.14
C ASP A 329 10.64 0.32 21.44
N SER A 330 10.83 -0.91 21.91
CA SER A 330 9.72 -1.69 22.48
C SER A 330 9.30 -1.10 23.80
N MET A 331 8.00 -0.97 24.01
CA MET A 331 7.42 -0.43 25.25
C MET A 331 6.56 -1.47 25.94
N SER A 332 6.50 -1.42 27.29
CA SER A 332 5.48 -2.13 28.04
C SER A 332 4.09 -1.51 27.77
N LEU A 333 3.03 -2.20 28.20
CA LEU A 333 1.66 -1.64 28.11
C LEU A 333 1.48 -0.35 28.90
N ASP A 334 2.30 -0.14 29.93
CA ASP A 334 2.31 1.07 30.76
C ASP A 334 3.20 2.18 30.16
N GLY A 335 3.73 1.99 28.94
CA GLY A 335 4.58 2.98 28.26
C GLY A 335 6.02 3.06 28.77
N VAL A 336 6.50 2.05 29.52
CA VAL A 336 7.89 1.99 30.00
C VAL A 336 8.76 1.30 28.96
N PRO A 337 9.93 1.88 28.57
CA PRO A 337 10.86 1.23 27.64
C PRO A 337 11.34 -0.13 28.16
N LEU A 338 11.31 -1.14 27.27
CA LEU A 338 11.75 -2.51 27.58
C LEU A 338 13.25 -2.72 27.30
N GLY A 339 13.96 -1.70 26.81
CA GLY A 339 15.38 -1.76 26.52
C GLY A 339 15.74 -2.59 25.28
N SER A 340 14.77 -2.83 24.42
CA SER A 340 14.95 -3.52 23.13
C SER A 340 14.29 -2.74 22.01
N VAL A 341 14.82 -2.84 20.81
CA VAL A 341 14.22 -2.32 19.61
C VAL A 341 13.03 -3.19 19.19
N ARG A 342 11.97 -2.58 18.68
CA ARG A 342 10.78 -3.31 18.22
C ARG A 342 11.13 -4.27 17.09
N ASN A 343 10.71 -5.53 17.28
CA ASN A 343 10.78 -6.57 16.26
C ASN A 343 9.41 -7.27 16.16
N ASP A 344 8.90 -7.35 14.94
CA ASP A 344 7.62 -7.99 14.64
C ASP A 344 7.85 -9.23 13.77
N ARG A 345 7.33 -10.37 14.20
CA ARG A 345 7.22 -11.60 13.40
C ARG A 345 5.77 -11.79 13.01
N ARG A 346 5.54 -11.89 11.71
CA ARG A 346 4.18 -11.92 11.19
C ARG A 346 3.98 -13.06 10.23
N ASP A 347 2.93 -13.82 10.49
CA ASP A 347 2.35 -14.83 9.61
C ASP A 347 1.06 -14.31 9.01
N LEU A 348 0.94 -14.33 7.69
CA LEU A 348 -0.26 -13.95 6.95
C LEU A 348 -0.64 -15.09 6.01
N VAL A 349 -1.85 -15.61 6.17
CA VAL A 349 -2.51 -16.50 5.20
C VAL A 349 -3.61 -15.70 4.52
N GLU A 350 -3.66 -15.76 3.20
CA GLU A 350 -4.71 -15.11 2.42
C GLU A 350 -5.27 -16.05 1.36
N THR A 351 -6.57 -15.99 1.10
CA THR A 351 -7.22 -16.73 0.03
C THR A 351 -8.28 -15.86 -0.62
N ARG A 352 -8.29 -15.79 -1.95
CA ARG A 352 -9.31 -15.12 -2.75
C ARG A 352 -9.90 -16.11 -3.74
N LEU A 353 -11.22 -16.23 -3.72
CA LEU A 353 -12.03 -16.88 -4.74
C LEU A 353 -12.67 -15.82 -5.61
N GLN A 354 -12.49 -15.89 -6.92
CA GLN A 354 -13.04 -14.93 -7.87
C GLN A 354 -13.73 -15.68 -9.00
N LYS A 355 -14.89 -15.17 -9.42
CA LYS A 355 -15.61 -15.56 -10.62
C LYS A 355 -15.65 -14.38 -11.58
N ASP A 356 -15.09 -14.58 -12.77
CA ASP A 356 -15.12 -13.60 -13.84
C ASP A 356 -16.34 -13.83 -14.74
N PHE A 357 -16.95 -12.72 -15.16
CA PHE A 357 -18.00 -12.66 -16.15
C PHE A 357 -17.56 -11.69 -17.24
N ARG A 358 -18.21 -11.69 -18.37
CA ARG A 358 -17.79 -10.90 -19.52
C ARG A 358 -17.49 -9.41 -19.25
N ARG A 359 -18.19 -8.79 -18.30
CA ARG A 359 -18.07 -7.35 -17.98
C ARG A 359 -17.85 -7.04 -16.52
N PHE A 360 -17.99 -8.00 -15.67
CA PHE A 360 -17.81 -7.83 -14.24
C PHE A 360 -17.21 -9.09 -13.62
N SER A 361 -16.59 -8.93 -12.48
CA SER A 361 -16.17 -10.04 -11.62
C SER A 361 -16.76 -9.89 -10.22
N VAL A 362 -16.97 -11.00 -9.54
CA VAL A 362 -17.32 -11.05 -8.14
C VAL A 362 -16.26 -11.84 -7.39
N PHE A 363 -16.01 -11.47 -6.16
CA PHE A 363 -15.03 -12.18 -5.37
C PHE A 363 -15.37 -12.19 -3.88
N ILE A 364 -14.80 -13.17 -3.21
CA ILE A 364 -14.68 -13.23 -1.76
C ILE A 364 -13.22 -13.49 -1.41
N ALA A 365 -12.71 -12.83 -0.40
CA ALA A 365 -11.37 -13.02 0.12
C ALA A 365 -11.41 -13.16 1.64
N TYR A 366 -10.51 -13.96 2.15
CA TYR A 366 -10.27 -14.17 3.56
C TYR A 366 -8.78 -14.04 3.84
N SER A 367 -8.45 -13.38 4.94
CA SER A 367 -7.07 -13.32 5.43
C SER A 367 -7.04 -13.54 6.93
N TYR A 368 -6.05 -14.27 7.39
CA TYR A 368 -5.70 -14.45 8.78
C TYR A 368 -4.29 -13.92 9.01
N VAL A 369 -4.11 -13.14 10.06
CA VAL A 369 -2.82 -12.58 10.46
C VAL A 369 -2.55 -12.95 11.91
N ASP A 370 -1.32 -13.40 12.18
CA ASP A 370 -0.75 -13.60 13.51
C ASP A 370 0.53 -12.76 13.57
N ASN A 371 0.57 -11.78 14.45
CA ASN A 371 1.71 -10.90 14.65
C ASN A 371 2.20 -11.01 16.08
N SER A 372 3.40 -11.54 16.24
CA SER A 372 4.16 -11.57 17.50
C SER A 372 5.15 -10.41 17.51
N SER A 373 5.23 -9.68 18.59
CA SER A 373 6.09 -8.51 18.70
C SER A 373 6.86 -8.49 20.03
N THR A 374 8.08 -7.92 20.01
CA THR A 374 8.79 -7.54 21.24
C THR A 374 8.09 -6.41 21.99
N ASP A 375 7.18 -5.70 21.35
CA ASP A 375 6.31 -4.68 21.90
C ASP A 375 4.91 -5.25 22.10
N PRO A 376 4.46 -5.46 23.34
CA PRO A 376 3.18 -6.11 23.65
C PRO A 376 1.95 -5.43 23.02
N LEU A 377 2.01 -4.13 22.70
CA LEU A 377 0.91 -3.43 22.04
C LEU A 377 0.68 -3.96 20.64
N PHE A 378 1.73 -4.44 19.96
CA PHE A 378 1.69 -4.97 18.60
C PHE A 378 1.63 -6.51 18.53
N GLU A 379 1.38 -7.17 19.65
CA GLU A 379 1.06 -8.60 19.70
C GLU A 379 -0.44 -8.79 19.48
N TRP A 380 -0.82 -9.31 18.31
CA TRP A 380 -2.24 -9.44 17.95
C TRP A 380 -2.47 -10.51 16.89
N LYS A 381 -3.74 -10.97 16.82
CA LYS A 381 -4.26 -11.85 15.77
C LYS A 381 -5.54 -11.26 15.22
N SER A 382 -5.81 -11.44 13.93
CA SER A 382 -7.05 -10.94 13.34
C SER A 382 -7.46 -11.71 12.10
N HIS A 383 -8.75 -11.73 11.87
CA HIS A 383 -9.41 -12.23 10.68
C HIS A 383 -9.96 -11.06 9.85
N TYR A 384 -9.81 -11.16 8.54
CA TYR A 384 -10.37 -10.20 7.59
C TYR A 384 -11.19 -10.95 6.56
N VAL A 385 -12.42 -10.52 6.35
CA VAL A 385 -13.28 -11.00 5.28
C VAL A 385 -13.60 -9.85 4.35
N MET A 386 -13.45 -10.06 3.07
CA MET A 386 -13.77 -9.07 2.05
C MET A 386 -14.62 -9.73 0.95
N GLY A 387 -15.65 -9.06 0.51
CA GLY A 387 -16.41 -9.42 -0.68
C GLY A 387 -16.65 -8.20 -1.54
N GLY A 388 -16.78 -8.41 -2.83
CA GLY A 388 -17.01 -7.28 -3.72
C GLY A 388 -17.28 -7.68 -5.15
N PHE A 389 -17.55 -6.66 -5.95
CA PHE A 389 -17.63 -6.79 -7.40
C PHE A 389 -16.87 -5.66 -8.09
N GLU A 390 -16.37 -5.96 -9.28
CA GLU A 390 -15.63 -5.05 -10.14
C GLU A 390 -16.29 -5.06 -11.52
N TRP A 391 -16.64 -3.91 -12.04
CA TRP A 391 -17.31 -3.75 -13.34
C TRP A 391 -16.45 -2.96 -14.31
N ASN A 392 -16.19 -3.56 -15.49
CA ASN A 392 -15.39 -2.98 -16.57
C ASN A 392 -16.30 -2.65 -17.75
N LEU A 393 -16.43 -1.37 -18.03
CA LEU A 393 -17.20 -0.85 -19.16
C LEU A 393 -16.25 -0.33 -20.24
N PRO A 394 -15.91 -1.12 -21.26
CA PRO A 394 -15.13 -0.61 -22.36
C PRO A 394 -15.94 0.49 -23.07
N THR A 395 -15.36 1.65 -23.25
CA THR A 395 -15.95 2.70 -24.09
C THR A 395 -15.78 2.30 -25.55
N ALA A 396 -16.85 2.44 -26.35
CA ALA A 396 -16.81 2.01 -27.75
C ALA A 396 -15.70 2.75 -28.52
N ARG A 397 -14.74 2.03 -29.09
CA ARG A 397 -13.92 2.57 -30.18
C ARG A 397 -14.87 3.05 -31.25
N LYS A 398 -14.90 4.35 -31.55
CA LYS A 398 -15.45 4.80 -32.84
C LYS A 398 -14.65 4.09 -33.92
N GLY A 399 -15.32 3.16 -34.64
CA GLY A 399 -14.72 2.42 -35.72
C GLY A 399 -14.04 3.40 -36.66
N GLY A 400 -12.73 3.32 -36.77
CA GLY A 400 -12.01 3.94 -37.88
C GLY A 400 -12.46 3.26 -39.14
N VAL A 401 -13.01 4.04 -40.02
CA VAL A 401 -13.21 3.71 -41.44
C VAL A 401 -11.86 3.71 -42.12
#